data_4e68277694bb163eec5f6959483b635d
#
_entry.id   4e68277694bb163eec5f6959483b635d
#
_cell.length_a   1.000
_cell.length_b   1.000
_cell.length_c   1.000
_cell.angle_alpha   90.00
_cell.angle_beta   90.00
_cell.angle_gamma   90.00
#
_symmetry.space_group_name_H-M   'P 1'
#
loop_
_entity.id
_entity.type
_entity.pdbx_description
1 polymer ?
#
loop_
_entity_poly.entity_id
_entity_poly.type
_entity_poly.pdbx_seq_one_letter_code
_entity_poly.pdbx_strand_id
1 'polypeptide(L)'
;MDIYQDTQQVLINNSETCYKDFVTKLIPNCSNILGVRIPFLRKIANKICQNNWQSYISHNPIFLEETLLQAIIIGKKSQNISDFNNIKNFIPKITNWAICDTFCSSLKFIKNNKDYCLIFLKPYLSSSKEFELRFGLVILLNYFIEEKYLPLIFKTLDSFKNNQYYAQMAAAWLLSSCFIKFPNRTLIYLKKSQLDKTTYNKSIQKIIESQQVDRSFHPLLKSMKQ
;
A
#
# COMPACT_ATOMS: atom_id res chain seq x y z
N MET A 1 -17.31 -4.29 29.32
CA MET A 1 -15.94 -4.65 28.92
C MET A 1 -15.49 -3.72 27.82
N ASP A 2 -14.24 -3.29 27.84
CA ASP A 2 -13.70 -2.40 26.80
C ASP A 2 -13.42 -3.22 25.54
N ILE A 3 -14.05 -2.86 24.42
CA ILE A 3 -13.88 -3.53 23.12
C ILE A 3 -12.40 -3.67 22.70
N TYR A 4 -11.54 -2.73 23.14
CA TYR A 4 -10.12 -2.77 22.86
C TYR A 4 -9.43 -3.89 23.64
N GLN A 5 -9.66 -3.99 24.97
CA GLN A 5 -9.06 -5.02 25.81
C GLN A 5 -9.51 -6.42 25.40
N ASP A 6 -10.81 -6.60 25.13
CA ASP A 6 -11.34 -7.87 24.63
C ASP A 6 -10.69 -8.28 23.30
N THR A 7 -10.55 -7.32 22.37
CA THR A 7 -9.90 -7.58 21.09
C THR A 7 -8.42 -7.93 21.26
N GLN A 8 -7.70 -7.23 22.14
CA GLN A 8 -6.29 -7.51 22.41
C GLN A 8 -6.11 -8.94 22.95
N GLN A 9 -6.95 -9.38 23.89
CA GLN A 9 -6.92 -10.76 24.40
C GLN A 9 -7.18 -11.79 23.30
N VAL A 10 -8.14 -11.50 22.40
CA VAL A 10 -8.40 -12.37 21.23
C VAL A 10 -7.19 -12.44 20.31
N LEU A 11 -6.48 -11.33 20.07
CA LEU A 11 -5.27 -11.33 19.26
C LEU A 11 -4.16 -12.17 19.90
N ILE A 12 -3.91 -11.99 21.20
CA ILE A 12 -2.91 -12.75 21.96
C ILE A 12 -3.19 -14.25 21.90
N ASN A 13 -4.46 -14.65 22.12
CA ASN A 13 -4.87 -16.06 22.11
C ASN A 13 -4.80 -16.71 20.72
N ASN A 14 -4.70 -15.93 19.63
CA ASN A 14 -4.59 -16.41 18.25
C ASN A 14 -3.24 -16.05 17.60
N SER A 15 -2.22 -15.77 18.42
CA SER A 15 -0.86 -15.54 17.95
C SER A 15 -0.19 -16.86 17.55
N GLU A 16 0.59 -16.83 16.46
CA GLU A 16 1.36 -17.97 15.96
C GLU A 16 2.85 -17.62 15.98
N THR A 17 3.65 -18.29 16.81
CA THR A 17 5.10 -18.01 16.95
C THR A 17 5.84 -18.11 15.61
N CYS A 18 5.61 -19.18 14.84
CA CYS A 18 6.26 -19.34 13.54
C CYS A 18 5.90 -18.22 12.56
N TYR A 19 4.65 -17.72 12.59
CA TYR A 19 4.23 -16.62 11.73
C TYR A 19 4.79 -15.28 12.24
N LYS A 20 4.88 -15.09 13.55
CA LYS A 20 5.57 -13.93 14.16
C LYS A 20 7.02 -13.86 13.69
N ASP A 21 7.78 -14.95 13.78
CA ASP A 21 9.19 -15.03 13.35
C ASP A 21 9.35 -14.72 11.87
N PHE A 22 8.44 -15.23 11.04
CA PHE A 22 8.41 -14.92 9.61
C PHE A 22 8.16 -13.43 9.35
N VAL A 23 7.14 -12.82 9.99
CA VAL A 23 6.79 -11.41 9.80
C VAL A 23 7.90 -10.48 10.31
N THR A 24 8.53 -10.83 11.45
CA THR A 24 9.65 -10.06 12.02
C THR A 24 10.81 -9.93 11.03
N LYS A 25 11.14 -11.00 10.28
CA LYS A 25 12.17 -10.95 9.23
C LYS A 25 11.79 -10.04 8.06
N LEU A 26 10.49 -9.90 7.77
CA LEU A 26 10.00 -9.07 6.67
C LEU A 26 9.83 -7.60 7.04
N ILE A 27 9.70 -7.28 8.34
CA ILE A 27 9.49 -5.93 8.86
C ILE A 27 10.54 -5.66 9.95
N PRO A 28 11.81 -5.45 9.58
CA PRO A 28 12.94 -5.50 10.52
C PRO A 28 12.91 -4.41 11.60
N ASN A 29 12.16 -3.36 11.49
CA ASN A 29 12.11 -2.28 12.49
C ASN A 29 10.79 -2.29 13.30
N CYS A 30 10.08 -3.41 13.34
CA CYS A 30 8.85 -3.56 14.10
C CYS A 30 9.06 -4.54 15.25
N SER A 31 9.05 -4.05 16.50
CA SER A 31 9.30 -4.88 17.68
C SER A 31 8.06 -5.59 18.23
N ASN A 32 6.88 -4.98 18.09
CA ASN A 32 5.67 -5.45 18.75
C ASN A 32 4.77 -6.21 17.76
N ILE A 33 5.17 -7.45 17.42
CA ILE A 33 4.43 -8.33 16.52
C ILE A 33 3.88 -9.51 17.33
N LEU A 34 2.59 -9.80 17.21
CA LEU A 34 1.95 -10.97 17.81
C LEU A 34 2.05 -12.21 16.90
N GLY A 35 1.95 -12.01 15.58
CA GLY A 35 1.91 -13.10 14.61
C GLY A 35 0.51 -13.58 14.30
N VAL A 36 -0.45 -12.66 14.17
CA VAL A 36 -1.83 -12.99 13.78
C VAL A 36 -2.04 -12.72 12.29
N ARG A 37 -2.56 -13.71 11.57
CA ARG A 37 -2.71 -13.65 10.10
C ARG A 37 -3.78 -12.65 9.65
N ILE A 38 -3.52 -11.94 8.56
CA ILE A 38 -4.43 -10.94 7.97
C ILE A 38 -5.86 -11.45 7.73
N PRO A 39 -6.11 -12.68 7.24
CA PRO A 39 -7.49 -13.17 7.10
C PRO A 39 -8.26 -13.22 8.43
N PHE A 40 -7.59 -13.54 9.54
CA PHE A 40 -8.20 -13.53 10.85
C PHE A 40 -8.47 -12.09 11.35
N LEU A 41 -7.52 -11.18 11.14
CA LEU A 41 -7.72 -9.75 11.42
C LEU A 41 -8.94 -9.20 10.69
N ARG A 42 -9.15 -9.58 9.42
CA ARG A 42 -10.35 -9.19 8.65
C ARG A 42 -11.66 -9.71 9.25
N LYS A 43 -11.66 -10.91 9.86
CA LYS A 43 -12.83 -11.44 10.58
C LYS A 43 -13.11 -10.63 11.85
N ILE A 44 -12.08 -10.30 12.63
CA ILE A 44 -12.22 -9.45 13.83
C ILE A 44 -12.74 -8.07 13.44
N ALA A 45 -12.13 -7.44 12.41
CA ALA A 45 -12.56 -6.14 11.92
C ALA A 45 -14.04 -6.12 11.51
N ASN A 46 -14.58 -7.20 10.92
CA ASN A 46 -16.01 -7.30 10.61
C ASN A 46 -16.87 -7.21 11.86
N LYS A 47 -16.49 -7.92 12.93
CA LYS A 47 -17.22 -7.89 14.21
C LYS A 47 -17.17 -6.49 14.85
N ILE A 48 -16.00 -5.86 14.87
CA ILE A 48 -15.83 -4.50 15.43
C ILE A 48 -16.65 -3.49 14.62
N CYS A 49 -16.69 -3.59 13.30
CA CYS A 49 -17.46 -2.69 12.43
C CYS A 49 -18.99 -2.74 12.69
N GLN A 50 -19.50 -3.81 13.29
CA GLN A 50 -20.92 -3.93 13.66
C GLN A 50 -21.25 -3.27 15.01
N ASN A 51 -20.23 -2.89 15.78
CA ASN A 51 -20.34 -2.30 17.11
C ASN A 51 -19.76 -0.88 17.12
N ASN A 52 -19.32 -0.41 18.28
CA ASN A 52 -18.68 0.91 18.44
C ASN A 52 -17.22 0.92 17.91
N TRP A 53 -17.06 0.88 16.58
CA TRP A 53 -15.76 0.88 15.91
C TRP A 53 -14.96 2.17 16.15
N GLN A 54 -15.65 3.32 16.36
CA GLN A 54 -15.00 4.59 16.65
C GLN A 54 -14.20 4.52 17.94
N SER A 55 -14.74 3.90 18.99
CA SER A 55 -14.03 3.67 20.24
C SER A 55 -12.75 2.85 19.99
N TYR A 56 -12.82 1.80 19.16
CA TYR A 56 -11.63 0.99 18.86
C TYR A 56 -10.52 1.79 18.15
N ILE A 57 -10.84 2.59 17.14
CA ILE A 57 -9.83 3.35 16.39
C ILE A 57 -9.26 4.55 17.15
N SER A 58 -9.90 4.99 18.23
CA SER A 58 -9.42 6.09 19.08
C SER A 58 -8.29 5.66 20.03
N HIS A 59 -8.11 4.37 20.28
CA HIS A 59 -7.04 3.85 21.12
C HIS A 59 -5.68 3.90 20.40
N ASN A 60 -4.62 4.03 21.19
CA ASN A 60 -3.26 3.93 20.70
C ASN A 60 -2.86 2.45 20.59
N PRO A 61 -2.54 1.94 19.40
CA PRO A 61 -2.17 0.54 19.23
C PRO A 61 -0.79 0.27 19.85
N ILE A 62 -0.65 -0.88 20.50
CA ILE A 62 0.62 -1.39 21.07
C ILE A 62 1.27 -2.37 20.07
N PHE A 63 0.45 -3.23 19.45
CA PHE A 63 0.93 -4.26 18.52
C PHE A 63 0.69 -3.88 17.07
N LEU A 64 1.51 -4.42 16.16
CA LEU A 64 1.34 -4.28 14.72
C LEU A 64 -0.08 -4.65 14.27
N GLU A 65 -0.60 -5.75 14.79
CA GLU A 65 -1.92 -6.28 14.44
C GLU A 65 -3.06 -5.35 14.83
N GLU A 66 -2.92 -4.60 15.90
CA GLU A 66 -3.91 -3.58 16.30
C GLU A 66 -3.91 -2.41 15.31
N THR A 67 -2.72 -1.97 14.87
CA THR A 67 -2.61 -0.96 13.82
C THR A 67 -3.20 -1.46 12.49
N LEU A 68 -2.95 -2.72 12.13
CA LEU A 68 -3.55 -3.35 10.96
C LEU A 68 -5.08 -3.45 11.08
N LEU A 69 -5.61 -3.74 12.27
CA LEU A 69 -7.05 -3.73 12.52
C LEU A 69 -7.64 -2.33 12.34
N GLN A 70 -7.02 -1.28 12.91
CA GLN A 70 -7.46 0.10 12.69
C GLN A 70 -7.48 0.44 11.19
N ALA A 71 -6.42 0.07 10.44
CA ALA A 71 -6.35 0.25 8.99
C ALA A 71 -7.52 -0.41 8.26
N ILE A 72 -7.82 -1.67 8.59
CA ILE A 72 -8.91 -2.44 7.97
C ILE A 72 -10.27 -1.84 8.33
N ILE A 73 -10.49 -1.48 9.60
CA ILE A 73 -11.75 -0.89 10.09
C ILE A 73 -12.02 0.44 9.39
N ILE A 74 -11.06 1.36 9.39
CA ILE A 74 -11.18 2.65 8.71
C ILE A 74 -11.50 2.44 7.24
N GLY A 75 -10.75 1.55 6.56
CA GLY A 75 -10.99 1.25 5.16
C GLY A 75 -12.37 0.69 4.86
N LYS A 76 -12.93 -0.13 5.76
CA LYS A 76 -14.28 -0.68 5.62
C LYS A 76 -15.39 0.33 5.91
N LYS A 77 -15.16 1.22 6.86
CA LYS A 77 -16.14 2.23 7.29
C LYS A 77 -16.10 3.49 6.43
N SER A 78 -15.03 3.71 5.66
CA SER A 78 -14.96 4.78 4.69
C SER A 78 -15.86 4.47 3.48
N GLN A 79 -16.90 5.28 3.29
CA GLN A 79 -17.88 5.12 2.22
C GLN A 79 -18.07 6.41 1.41
N ASN A 80 -17.81 7.55 2.03
CA ASN A 80 -18.07 8.88 1.48
C ASN A 80 -16.81 9.78 1.54
N ILE A 81 -16.91 10.92 0.89
CA ILE A 81 -15.85 11.93 0.84
C ILE A 81 -15.52 12.48 2.23
N SER A 82 -16.51 12.62 3.13
CA SER A 82 -16.30 13.06 4.51
C SER A 82 -15.34 12.16 5.29
N ASP A 83 -15.24 10.89 4.90
CA ASP A 83 -14.39 9.90 5.58
C ASP A 83 -12.89 10.08 5.29
N PHE A 84 -12.52 10.95 4.32
CA PHE A 84 -11.11 11.29 4.09
C PHE A 84 -10.42 11.90 5.32
N ASN A 85 -11.17 12.47 6.26
CA ASN A 85 -10.60 12.92 7.53
C ASN A 85 -10.05 11.75 8.37
N ASN A 86 -10.76 10.63 8.44
CA ASN A 86 -10.29 9.43 9.13
C ASN A 86 -9.04 8.86 8.44
N ILE A 87 -9.02 8.89 7.11
CA ILE A 87 -7.86 8.46 6.32
C ILE A 87 -6.66 9.36 6.62
N LYS A 88 -6.84 10.69 6.56
CA LYS A 88 -5.79 11.68 6.84
C LYS A 88 -5.19 11.49 8.24
N ASN A 89 -6.05 11.25 9.24
CA ASN A 89 -5.62 11.04 10.63
C ASN A 89 -4.90 9.69 10.83
N PHE A 90 -5.13 8.71 9.96
CA PHE A 90 -4.46 7.41 10.06
C PHE A 90 -3.09 7.40 9.35
N ILE A 91 -2.90 8.16 8.27
CA ILE A 91 -1.65 8.14 7.48
C ILE A 91 -0.38 8.31 8.33
N PRO A 92 -0.31 9.20 9.35
CA PRO A 92 0.86 9.32 10.22
C PRO A 92 1.20 8.05 11.02
N LYS A 93 0.25 7.13 11.19
CA LYS A 93 0.46 5.83 11.88
C LYS A 93 1.10 4.78 10.97
N ILE A 94 1.29 5.07 9.68
CA ILE A 94 1.91 4.15 8.72
C ILE A 94 3.42 4.19 8.88
N THR A 95 3.98 3.20 9.59
CA THR A 95 5.41 3.10 9.89
C THR A 95 6.12 1.99 9.10
N ASN A 96 5.38 1.16 8.38
CA ASN A 96 5.93 0.08 7.56
C ASN A 96 5.03 -0.26 6.37
N TRP A 97 5.57 -1.06 5.45
CA TRP A 97 4.87 -1.45 4.22
C TRP A 97 3.62 -2.30 4.48
N ALA A 98 3.61 -3.14 5.52
CA ALA A 98 2.46 -4.02 5.79
C ALA A 98 1.23 -3.22 6.22
N ILE A 99 1.40 -2.18 7.06
CA ILE A 99 0.33 -1.25 7.44
C ILE A 99 -0.13 -0.47 6.20
N CYS A 100 0.82 0.09 5.42
CA CYS A 100 0.52 0.88 4.22
C CYS A 100 -0.35 0.10 3.22
N ASP A 101 0.11 -1.09 2.83
CA ASP A 101 -0.50 -1.87 1.77
C ASP A 101 -1.86 -2.46 2.21
N THR A 102 -1.95 -2.88 3.48
CA THR A 102 -3.22 -3.32 4.09
C THR A 102 -4.22 -2.18 4.13
N PHE A 103 -3.81 -0.99 4.53
CA PHE A 103 -4.66 0.20 4.56
C PHE A 103 -5.15 0.54 3.16
N CYS A 104 -4.24 0.74 2.22
CA CYS A 104 -4.56 1.08 0.83
C CYS A 104 -5.54 0.07 0.21
N SER A 105 -5.30 -1.24 0.38
CA SER A 105 -6.18 -2.28 -0.17
C SER A 105 -7.57 -2.35 0.49
N SER A 106 -7.72 -1.76 1.68
CA SER A 106 -9.00 -1.72 2.41
C SER A 106 -9.88 -0.54 1.99
N LEU A 107 -9.35 0.51 1.37
CA LEU A 107 -10.05 1.75 0.96
C LEU A 107 -10.86 1.57 -0.34
N LYS A 108 -11.73 0.56 -0.37
CA LYS A 108 -12.45 0.17 -1.61
C LYS A 108 -13.40 1.24 -2.16
N PHE A 109 -13.88 2.15 -1.33
CA PHE A 109 -14.76 3.25 -1.73
C PHE A 109 -14.10 4.19 -2.76
N ILE A 110 -12.76 4.20 -2.85
CA ILE A 110 -11.99 4.98 -3.83
C ILE A 110 -12.40 4.63 -5.26
N LYS A 111 -12.80 3.37 -5.52
CA LYS A 111 -13.25 2.94 -6.86
C LYS A 111 -14.34 3.85 -7.43
N ASN A 112 -15.24 4.32 -6.58
CA ASN A 112 -16.39 5.15 -6.95
C ASN A 112 -16.14 6.66 -6.73
N ASN A 113 -14.98 7.04 -6.16
CA ASN A 113 -14.67 8.41 -5.77
C ASN A 113 -13.29 8.87 -6.28
N LYS A 114 -12.89 8.42 -7.48
CA LYS A 114 -11.53 8.59 -8.02
C LYS A 114 -11.10 10.05 -8.14
N ASP A 115 -11.96 10.92 -8.63
CA ASP A 115 -11.61 12.34 -8.86
C ASP A 115 -11.29 13.06 -7.55
N TYR A 116 -12.12 12.86 -6.52
CA TYR A 116 -11.83 13.37 -5.18
C TYR A 116 -10.58 12.76 -4.58
N CYS A 117 -10.38 11.46 -4.79
CA CYS A 117 -9.19 10.78 -4.32
C CYS A 117 -7.92 11.37 -4.96
N LEU A 118 -7.93 11.69 -6.26
CA LEU A 118 -6.77 12.33 -6.92
C LEU A 118 -6.44 13.70 -6.31
N ILE A 119 -7.45 14.50 -5.96
CA ILE A 119 -7.24 15.77 -5.27
C ILE A 119 -6.60 15.52 -3.89
N PHE A 120 -7.15 14.57 -3.14
CA PHE A 120 -6.65 14.20 -1.82
C PHE A 120 -5.20 13.66 -1.86
N LEU A 121 -4.83 12.93 -2.93
CA LEU A 121 -3.51 12.31 -3.05
C LEU A 121 -2.37 13.29 -3.38
N LYS A 122 -2.67 14.47 -3.95
CA LYS A 122 -1.63 15.41 -4.40
C LYS A 122 -0.52 15.67 -3.38
N PRO A 123 -0.80 16.02 -2.10
CA PRO A 123 0.26 16.26 -1.12
C PRO A 123 1.09 15.00 -0.81
N TYR A 124 0.49 13.82 -0.83
CA TYR A 124 1.19 12.57 -0.55
C TYR A 124 2.09 12.12 -1.70
N LEU A 125 1.67 12.35 -2.95
CA LEU A 125 2.47 12.03 -4.14
C LEU A 125 3.70 12.95 -4.30
N SER A 126 3.72 14.09 -3.62
CA SER A 126 4.85 15.02 -3.57
C SER A 126 5.56 15.05 -2.21
N SER A 127 5.18 14.17 -1.29
CA SER A 127 5.78 14.14 0.04
C SER A 127 7.22 13.62 0.01
N SER A 128 8.08 14.21 0.84
CA SER A 128 9.43 13.70 1.11
C SER A 128 9.45 12.52 2.10
N LYS A 129 8.35 12.29 2.84
CA LYS A 129 8.25 11.19 3.80
C LYS A 129 7.94 9.87 3.10
N GLU A 130 8.72 8.85 3.41
CA GLU A 130 8.70 7.57 2.72
C GLU A 130 7.32 6.92 2.65
N PHE A 131 6.64 6.80 3.79
CA PHE A 131 5.36 6.09 3.84
C PHE A 131 4.17 6.94 3.42
N GLU A 132 4.25 8.26 3.48
CA GLU A 132 3.26 9.14 2.86
C GLU A 132 3.31 9.01 1.32
N LEU A 133 4.51 9.03 0.74
CA LEU A 133 4.70 8.83 -0.70
C LEU A 133 4.31 7.41 -1.12
N ARG A 134 4.72 6.38 -0.34
CA ARG A 134 4.29 4.99 -0.58
C ARG A 134 2.78 4.87 -0.58
N PHE A 135 2.08 5.47 0.39
CA PHE A 135 0.61 5.49 0.45
C PHE A 135 0.02 6.01 -0.86
N GLY A 136 0.47 7.18 -1.34
CA GLY A 136 0.00 7.74 -2.61
C GLY A 136 0.22 6.81 -3.80
N LEU A 137 1.42 6.24 -3.94
CA LEU A 137 1.78 5.33 -5.03
C LEU A 137 0.99 4.01 -4.97
N VAL A 138 0.78 3.43 -3.78
CA VAL A 138 0.01 2.19 -3.63
C VAL A 138 -1.49 2.42 -3.86
N ILE A 139 -2.03 3.60 -3.57
CA ILE A 139 -3.41 3.95 -3.97
C ILE A 139 -3.50 4.03 -5.51
N LEU A 140 -2.56 4.66 -6.21
CA LEU A 140 -2.53 4.66 -7.67
C LEU A 140 -2.47 3.23 -8.22
N LEU A 141 -1.64 2.37 -7.63
CA LEU A 141 -1.51 0.97 -8.00
C LEU A 141 -2.83 0.19 -7.85
N ASN A 142 -3.52 0.37 -6.73
CA ASN A 142 -4.71 -0.42 -6.42
C ASN A 142 -5.96 0.01 -7.21
N TYR A 143 -6.05 1.30 -7.59
CA TYR A 143 -7.32 1.85 -8.06
C TYR A 143 -7.24 2.62 -9.38
N PHE A 144 -6.04 2.96 -9.87
CA PHE A 144 -5.89 3.88 -11.02
C PHE A 144 -5.16 3.29 -12.23
N ILE A 145 -4.83 2.00 -12.25
CA ILE A 145 -4.23 1.38 -13.44
C ILE A 145 -5.32 1.17 -14.49
N GLU A 146 -5.67 2.26 -15.17
CA GLU A 146 -6.58 2.35 -16.32
C GLU A 146 -5.95 3.24 -17.38
N GLU A 147 -6.28 3.02 -18.66
CA GLU A 147 -5.63 3.71 -19.77
C GLU A 147 -5.68 5.25 -19.62
N LYS A 148 -6.83 5.78 -19.21
CA LYS A 148 -7.03 7.22 -19.01
C LYS A 148 -6.15 7.85 -17.92
N TYR A 149 -5.66 7.06 -16.95
CA TYR A 149 -4.80 7.54 -15.86
C TYR A 149 -3.31 7.27 -16.08
N LEU A 150 -2.92 6.53 -17.14
CA LEU A 150 -1.51 6.27 -17.43
C LEU A 150 -0.68 7.55 -17.57
N PRO A 151 -1.15 8.61 -18.28
CA PRO A 151 -0.38 9.86 -18.37
C PRO A 151 -0.10 10.49 -17.01
N LEU A 152 -1.08 10.46 -16.09
CA LEU A 152 -0.92 10.96 -14.73
C LEU A 152 0.08 10.11 -13.95
N ILE A 153 -0.03 8.78 -14.02
CA ILE A 153 0.88 7.85 -13.34
C ILE A 153 2.32 8.06 -13.85
N PHE A 154 2.53 8.14 -15.16
CA PHE A 154 3.86 8.34 -15.73
C PHE A 154 4.45 9.70 -15.34
N LYS A 155 3.65 10.77 -15.37
CA LYS A 155 4.08 12.09 -14.88
C LYS A 155 4.45 12.05 -13.39
N THR A 156 3.70 11.34 -12.56
CA THR A 156 4.00 11.15 -11.14
C THR A 156 5.34 10.43 -10.96
N LEU A 157 5.58 9.38 -11.74
CA LEU A 157 6.84 8.63 -11.71
C LEU A 157 8.02 9.46 -12.19
N ASP A 158 7.88 10.29 -13.23
CA ASP A 158 8.95 11.19 -13.70
C ASP A 158 9.27 12.30 -12.68
N SER A 159 8.28 12.69 -11.85
CA SER A 159 8.47 13.65 -10.75
C SER A 159 9.00 13.00 -9.47
N PHE A 160 9.13 11.66 -9.45
CA PHE A 160 9.60 10.92 -8.28
C PHE A 160 11.07 11.20 -7.99
N LYS A 161 11.36 11.76 -6.81
CA LYS A 161 12.72 12.16 -6.39
C LYS A 161 13.09 11.60 -5.01
N ASN A 162 12.51 10.46 -4.62
CA ASN A 162 12.75 9.88 -3.30
C ASN A 162 13.69 8.69 -3.40
N ASN A 163 14.72 8.65 -2.55
CA ASN A 163 15.73 7.59 -2.51
C ASN A 163 15.49 6.54 -1.40
N GLN A 164 14.41 6.68 -0.66
CA GLN A 164 14.06 5.75 0.42
C GLN A 164 13.52 4.44 -0.15
N TYR A 165 13.94 3.33 0.43
CA TYR A 165 13.74 1.99 -0.12
C TYR A 165 12.28 1.64 -0.39
N TYR A 166 11.38 1.85 0.58
CA TYR A 166 9.98 1.45 0.44
C TYR A 166 9.19 2.35 -0.52
N ALA A 167 9.60 3.62 -0.69
CA ALA A 167 9.04 4.50 -1.70
C ALA A 167 9.48 4.07 -3.11
N GLN A 168 10.78 3.78 -3.33
CA GLN A 168 11.29 3.25 -4.60
C GLN A 168 10.65 1.91 -4.98
N MET A 169 10.46 1.01 -4.00
CA MET A 169 9.80 -0.27 -4.23
C MET A 169 8.32 -0.10 -4.63
N ALA A 170 7.61 0.90 -4.07
CA ALA A 170 6.24 1.21 -4.48
C ALA A 170 6.17 1.78 -5.90
N ALA A 171 7.08 2.69 -6.27
CA ALA A 171 7.18 3.23 -7.62
C ALA A 171 7.48 2.12 -8.66
N ALA A 172 8.42 1.25 -8.33
CA ALA A 172 8.76 0.10 -9.17
C ALA A 172 7.59 -0.89 -9.32
N TRP A 173 6.85 -1.13 -8.25
CA TRP A 173 5.67 -2.00 -8.28
C TRP A 173 4.52 -1.38 -9.10
N LEU A 174 4.26 -0.08 -8.94
CA LEU A 174 3.28 0.65 -9.73
C LEU A 174 3.59 0.55 -11.23
N LEU A 175 4.85 0.80 -11.62
CA LEU A 175 5.28 0.73 -13.02
C LEU A 175 5.19 -0.70 -13.57
N SER A 176 5.61 -1.70 -12.79
CA SER A 176 5.45 -3.12 -13.16
C SER A 176 3.99 -3.49 -13.39
N SER A 177 3.09 -3.03 -12.53
CA SER A 177 1.65 -3.29 -12.67
C SER A 177 1.05 -2.56 -13.88
N CYS A 178 1.55 -1.36 -14.22
CA CYS A 178 1.19 -0.71 -15.49
C CYS A 178 1.66 -1.52 -16.70
N PHE A 179 2.86 -2.10 -16.66
CA PHE A 179 3.38 -2.92 -17.76
C PHE A 179 2.54 -4.19 -17.93
N ILE A 180 2.18 -4.88 -16.86
CA ILE A 180 1.34 -6.09 -16.93
C ILE A 180 0.02 -5.79 -17.67
N LYS A 181 -0.61 -4.65 -17.39
CA LYS A 181 -1.92 -4.33 -17.95
C LYS A 181 -1.84 -3.62 -19.31
N PHE A 182 -0.80 -2.81 -19.52
CA PHE A 182 -0.61 -1.96 -20.71
C PHE A 182 0.84 -2.03 -21.21
N PRO A 183 1.32 -3.19 -21.70
CA PRO A 183 2.74 -3.41 -22.00
C PRO A 183 3.28 -2.41 -23.03
N ASN A 184 2.59 -2.20 -24.15
CA ASN A 184 3.06 -1.32 -25.22
C ASN A 184 3.15 0.16 -24.76
N ARG A 185 2.14 0.64 -24.02
CA ARG A 185 2.12 2.01 -23.49
C ARG A 185 3.25 2.22 -22.48
N THR A 186 3.45 1.24 -21.60
CA THR A 186 4.49 1.31 -20.56
C THR A 186 5.88 1.16 -21.18
N LEU A 187 6.04 0.35 -22.23
CA LEU A 187 7.32 0.24 -22.94
C LEU A 187 7.73 1.57 -23.60
N ILE A 188 6.79 2.28 -24.22
CA ILE A 188 7.04 3.62 -24.78
C ILE A 188 7.49 4.58 -23.68
N TYR A 189 6.85 4.53 -22.52
CA TYR A 189 7.24 5.35 -21.37
C TYR A 189 8.64 4.97 -20.87
N LEU A 190 8.97 3.70 -20.67
CA LEU A 190 10.26 3.21 -20.20
C LEU A 190 11.43 3.72 -21.07
N LYS A 191 11.24 3.81 -22.39
CA LYS A 191 12.28 4.32 -23.31
C LYS A 191 12.65 5.78 -23.10
N LYS A 192 11.80 6.58 -22.44
CA LYS A 192 11.99 8.03 -22.21
C LYS A 192 11.81 8.44 -20.75
N SER A 193 11.69 7.47 -19.85
CA SER A 193 11.48 7.68 -18.42
C SER A 193 12.61 8.48 -17.79
N GLN A 194 12.26 9.38 -16.88
CA GLN A 194 13.18 10.19 -16.09
C GLN A 194 13.39 9.66 -14.66
N LEU A 195 13.01 8.41 -14.41
CA LEU A 195 13.29 7.74 -13.14
C LEU A 195 14.80 7.66 -12.91
N ASP A 196 15.20 7.79 -11.64
CA ASP A 196 16.58 7.48 -11.25
C ASP A 196 16.94 6.02 -11.59
N LYS A 197 18.22 5.78 -11.83
CA LYS A 197 18.75 4.47 -12.25
C LYS A 197 18.30 3.32 -11.31
N THR A 198 18.30 3.56 -10.01
CA THR A 198 17.94 2.54 -9.01
C THR A 198 16.46 2.15 -9.13
N THR A 199 15.56 3.13 -9.13
CA THR A 199 14.11 2.90 -9.26
C THR A 199 13.77 2.32 -10.63
N TYR A 200 14.43 2.81 -11.70
CA TYR A 200 14.26 2.28 -13.05
C TYR A 200 14.63 0.78 -13.13
N ASN A 201 15.84 0.42 -12.66
CA ASN A 201 16.30 -0.97 -12.69
C ASN A 201 15.45 -1.88 -11.81
N LYS A 202 14.98 -1.42 -10.63
CA LYS A 202 14.02 -2.15 -9.80
C LYS A 202 12.70 -2.39 -10.54
N SER A 203 12.22 -1.41 -11.31
CA SER A 203 11.00 -1.54 -12.10
C SER A 203 11.15 -2.60 -13.18
N ILE A 204 12.23 -2.55 -13.95
CA ILE A 204 12.55 -3.57 -14.97
C ILE A 204 12.64 -4.96 -14.33
N GLN A 205 13.32 -5.07 -13.20
CA GLN A 205 13.46 -6.36 -12.51
C GLN A 205 12.09 -6.91 -12.08
N LYS A 206 11.22 -6.08 -11.48
CA LYS A 206 9.88 -6.51 -11.09
C LYS A 206 8.99 -6.90 -12.27
N ILE A 207 9.16 -6.26 -13.43
CA ILE A 207 8.45 -6.64 -14.66
C ILE A 207 8.92 -8.04 -15.10
N ILE A 208 10.22 -8.29 -15.14
CA ILE A 208 10.81 -9.58 -15.56
C ILE A 208 10.42 -10.72 -14.60
N GLU A 209 10.37 -10.46 -13.30
CA GLU A 209 10.01 -11.43 -12.26
C GLU A 209 8.53 -11.79 -12.25
N SER A 210 7.69 -10.98 -12.88
CA SER A 210 6.24 -11.21 -12.89
C SER A 210 5.89 -12.38 -13.82
N GLN A 211 5.19 -13.36 -13.26
CA GLN A 211 4.65 -14.50 -14.05
C GLN A 211 3.53 -14.07 -15.01
N GLN A 212 3.00 -12.86 -14.89
CA GLN A 212 1.94 -12.32 -15.76
C GLN A 212 2.50 -11.63 -17.01
N VAL A 213 3.82 -11.47 -17.12
CA VAL A 213 4.48 -10.84 -18.26
C VAL A 213 4.97 -11.90 -19.22
N ASP A 214 4.61 -11.74 -20.51
CA ASP A 214 5.11 -12.63 -21.56
C ASP A 214 6.63 -12.61 -21.62
N ARG A 215 7.25 -13.80 -21.60
CA ARG A 215 8.69 -13.98 -21.61
C ARG A 215 9.39 -13.41 -22.85
N SER A 216 8.65 -13.22 -23.96
CA SER A 216 9.17 -12.57 -25.17
C SER A 216 9.67 -11.15 -24.93
N PHE A 217 9.14 -10.45 -23.91
CA PHE A 217 9.64 -9.13 -23.51
C PHE A 217 10.97 -9.15 -22.72
N HIS A 218 11.36 -10.31 -22.15
CA HIS A 218 12.52 -10.37 -21.25
C HIS A 218 13.84 -9.94 -21.88
N PRO A 219 14.21 -10.36 -23.15
CA PRO A 219 15.46 -9.92 -23.76
C PRO A 219 15.53 -8.39 -23.92
N LEU A 220 14.43 -7.80 -24.41
CA LEU A 220 14.33 -6.34 -24.58
C LEU A 220 14.42 -5.62 -23.21
N LEU A 221 13.67 -6.08 -22.21
CA LEU A 221 13.70 -5.46 -20.89
C LEU A 221 15.08 -5.57 -20.23
N LYS A 222 15.79 -6.69 -20.39
CA LYS A 222 17.15 -6.86 -19.89
C LYS A 222 18.12 -5.89 -20.54
N SER A 223 18.01 -5.66 -21.86
CA SER A 223 18.87 -4.70 -22.58
C SER A 223 18.59 -3.23 -22.23
N MET A 224 17.44 -2.93 -21.64
CA MET A 224 17.05 -1.58 -21.21
C MET A 224 17.60 -1.22 -19.82
N LYS A 225 18.14 -2.16 -19.04
CA LYS A 225 18.75 -1.85 -17.73
C LYS A 225 19.92 -0.89 -17.90
N GLN A 226 20.00 0.09 -16.99
CA GLN A 226 21.01 1.13 -16.95
C GLN A 226 22.17 0.76 -16.01
#